data_ba5053e86ca93a550555d2b09a8c4780
#
_entry.id   ba5053e86ca93a550555d2b09a8c4780
#
_cell.length_a   1.000
_cell.length_b   1.000
_cell.length_c   1.000
_cell.angle_alpha   90.00
_cell.angle_beta   90.00
_cell.angle_gamma   90.00
#
_symmetry.space_group_name_H-M   'P 1'
#
loop_
_entity.id
_entity.type
_entity.pdbx_description
1 polymer ?
#
loop_
_entity_poly.entity_id
_entity_poly.type
_entity_poly.pdbx_seq_one_letter_code
_entity_poly.pdbx_strand_id
1 'polypeptide(L)'
;MTRILPEPAAEDLRATSMISQKLVEGARRASETRKGLLTLPDCVKGFKSVFAKEDFDILPEHRQWDHVIELILGLEPKSSKVYPLSPVEQKELDSFLEENLRTGRIHPSKSPMAAPVFFIKKKDGSLQLVQDY
;
A
#
# COMPACT_ATOMS: atom_id res chain seq x y z
N MET A 1 -34.61 25.15 -31.73
CA MET A 1 -34.80 25.78 -30.38
C MET A 1 -34.03 24.92 -29.36
N THR A 2 -32.78 25.31 -29.08
CA THR A 2 -31.90 24.57 -28.18
C THR A 2 -32.16 25.09 -26.76
N ARG A 3 -32.65 24.22 -25.88
CA ARG A 3 -32.95 24.54 -24.48
C ARG A 3 -31.64 24.50 -23.70
N ILE A 4 -31.10 25.67 -23.37
CA ILE A 4 -29.94 25.78 -22.48
C ILE A 4 -30.44 25.51 -21.06
N LEU A 5 -29.92 24.45 -20.42
CA LEU A 5 -30.19 24.21 -18.99
C LEU A 5 -29.36 25.23 -18.20
N PRO A 6 -29.94 25.83 -17.14
CA PRO A 6 -29.19 26.75 -16.28
C PRO A 6 -28.06 26.03 -15.57
N GLU A 7 -26.87 26.66 -15.51
CA GLU A 7 -25.77 26.18 -14.68
C GLU A 7 -26.17 26.13 -13.20
N PRO A 8 -25.77 25.09 -12.46
CA PRO A 8 -26.05 25.00 -11.02
C PRO A 8 -25.35 26.14 -10.28
N ALA A 9 -26.09 26.80 -9.37
CA ALA A 9 -25.57 27.91 -8.59
C ALA A 9 -24.34 27.47 -7.76
N ALA A 10 -23.38 28.39 -7.59
CA ALA A 10 -22.12 28.11 -6.85
C ALA A 10 -22.34 27.65 -5.38
N GLU A 11 -23.52 27.91 -4.81
CA GLU A 11 -23.88 27.44 -3.47
C GLU A 11 -24.15 25.93 -3.40
N ASP A 12 -24.70 25.34 -4.45
CA ASP A 12 -24.95 23.89 -4.51
C ASP A 12 -23.62 23.10 -4.57
N LEU A 13 -22.60 23.64 -5.22
CA LEU A 13 -21.27 23.06 -5.26
C LEU A 13 -20.56 23.06 -3.89
N ARG A 14 -20.77 24.12 -3.09
CA ARG A 14 -20.23 24.21 -1.73
C ARG A 14 -20.91 23.23 -0.77
N ALA A 15 -22.21 23.04 -0.86
CA ALA A 15 -22.95 22.08 -0.05
C ALA A 15 -22.49 20.64 -0.29
N THR A 16 -22.26 20.25 -1.55
CA THR A 16 -21.75 18.92 -1.93
C THR A 16 -20.33 18.68 -1.41
N SER A 17 -19.46 19.70 -1.47
CA SER A 17 -18.11 19.65 -0.91
C SER A 17 -18.13 19.42 0.60
N MET A 18 -19.01 20.10 1.35
CA MET A 18 -19.12 19.93 2.80
C MET A 18 -19.63 18.54 3.22
N ILE A 19 -20.52 17.92 2.45
CA ILE A 19 -21.02 16.58 2.74
C ILE A 19 -19.91 15.54 2.54
N SER A 20 -19.14 15.63 1.45
CA SER A 20 -18.01 14.73 1.20
C SER A 20 -16.92 14.87 2.26
N GLN A 21 -16.61 16.08 2.71
CA GLN A 21 -15.67 16.32 3.80
C GLN A 21 -16.13 15.72 5.13
N LYS A 22 -17.41 15.86 5.50
CA LYS A 22 -17.98 15.25 6.70
C LYS A 22 -17.95 13.73 6.65
N LEU A 23 -18.21 13.13 5.48
CA LEU A 23 -18.13 11.68 5.30
C LEU A 23 -16.69 11.16 5.44
N VAL A 24 -15.71 11.85 4.88
CA VAL A 24 -14.28 11.51 5.01
C VAL A 24 -13.82 11.65 6.47
N GLU A 25 -14.23 12.72 7.15
CA GLU A 25 -13.87 12.94 8.55
C GLU A 25 -14.55 11.93 9.48
N GLY A 26 -15.81 11.57 9.22
CA GLY A 26 -16.52 10.51 9.91
C GLY A 26 -15.85 9.13 9.74
N ALA A 27 -15.43 8.81 8.51
CA ALA A 27 -14.69 7.58 8.22
C ALA A 27 -13.31 7.55 8.92
N ARG A 28 -12.60 8.70 8.98
CA ARG A 28 -11.31 8.82 9.68
C ARG A 28 -11.47 8.62 11.18
N ARG A 29 -12.46 9.27 11.82
CA ARG A 29 -12.75 9.08 13.24
C ARG A 29 -13.14 7.64 13.57
N ALA A 30 -13.93 7.00 12.71
CA ALA A 30 -14.30 5.59 12.88
C ALA A 30 -13.08 4.66 12.75
N SER A 31 -12.09 4.97 11.90
CA SER A 31 -10.86 4.20 11.77
C SER A 31 -9.92 4.39 12.97
N GLU A 32 -9.83 5.62 13.50
CA GLU A 32 -9.06 5.94 14.71
C GLU A 32 -9.64 5.24 15.96
N THR A 33 -10.97 5.22 16.09
CA THR A 33 -11.66 4.50 17.17
C THR A 33 -11.45 2.99 17.07
N ARG A 34 -11.40 2.43 15.86
CA ARG A 34 -11.07 0.99 15.65
C ARG A 34 -9.64 0.65 16.01
N LYS A 35 -8.66 1.54 15.76
CA LYS A 35 -7.26 1.33 16.19
C LYS A 35 -7.10 1.25 17.71
N GLY A 36 -7.93 1.98 18.46
CA GLY A 36 -7.91 1.95 19.94
C GLY A 36 -8.61 0.73 20.56
N LEU A 37 -9.41 -0.02 19.79
CA LEU A 37 -10.27 -1.09 20.32
C LEU A 37 -9.90 -2.50 19.84
N LEU A 38 -8.73 -2.69 19.24
CA LEU A 38 -8.22 -4.02 18.89
C LEU A 38 -7.67 -4.71 20.16
N THR A 39 -8.56 -4.91 21.16
CA THR A 39 -8.31 -5.90 22.20
C THR A 39 -8.46 -7.28 21.56
N LEU A 40 -7.36 -8.04 21.57
CA LEU A 40 -7.38 -9.43 21.12
C LEU A 40 -8.48 -10.20 21.86
N PRO A 41 -9.31 -10.99 21.13
CA PRO A 41 -10.28 -11.88 21.76
C PRO A 41 -9.61 -12.79 22.79
N ASP A 42 -10.33 -13.17 23.84
CA ASP A 42 -9.78 -13.96 24.95
C ASP A 42 -9.15 -15.28 24.50
N CYS A 43 -9.71 -15.91 23.45
CA CYS A 43 -9.19 -17.15 22.88
C CYS A 43 -7.79 -17.03 22.26
N VAL A 44 -7.35 -15.81 21.87
CA VAL A 44 -6.03 -15.59 21.26
C VAL A 44 -5.09 -14.75 22.13
N LYS A 45 -5.48 -14.38 23.34
CA LYS A 45 -4.63 -13.60 24.27
C LYS A 45 -3.30 -14.29 24.58
N GLY A 46 -3.29 -15.63 24.65
CA GLY A 46 -2.08 -16.42 24.88
C GLY A 46 -1.08 -16.38 23.70
N PHE A 47 -1.50 -15.94 22.53
CA PHE A 47 -0.69 -15.85 21.32
C PHE A 47 -0.35 -14.41 20.95
N LYS A 48 -0.30 -13.52 21.92
CA LYS A 48 -0.09 -12.06 21.70
C LYS A 48 1.19 -11.77 20.93
N SER A 49 2.26 -12.54 21.15
CA SER A 49 3.54 -12.40 20.44
C SER A 49 3.40 -12.60 18.93
N VAL A 50 2.56 -13.55 18.50
CA VAL A 50 2.33 -13.82 17.04
C VAL A 50 1.77 -12.60 16.30
N PHE A 51 1.13 -11.67 17.03
CA PHE A 51 0.56 -10.43 16.49
C PHE A 51 1.44 -9.20 16.79
N ALA A 52 2.57 -9.38 17.44
CA ALA A 52 3.50 -8.30 17.72
C ALA A 52 4.33 -7.97 16.48
N LYS A 53 4.56 -6.67 16.23
CA LYS A 53 5.36 -6.23 15.08
C LYS A 53 6.81 -6.72 15.18
N GLU A 54 7.34 -6.76 16.37
CA GLU A 54 8.71 -7.18 16.68
C GLU A 54 8.96 -8.63 16.22
N ASP A 55 8.04 -9.54 16.54
CA ASP A 55 8.15 -10.95 16.13
C ASP A 55 7.87 -11.12 14.63
N PHE A 56 7.00 -10.29 14.05
CA PHE A 56 6.74 -10.27 12.61
C PHE A 56 7.97 -9.80 11.79
N ASP A 57 8.82 -8.96 12.36
CA ASP A 57 10.04 -8.46 11.70
C ASP A 57 11.18 -9.48 11.70
N ILE A 58 11.07 -10.58 12.47
CA ILE A 58 12.04 -11.68 12.45
C ILE A 58 11.72 -12.63 11.29
N LEU A 59 12.60 -12.66 10.30
CA LEU A 59 12.45 -13.58 9.17
C LEU A 59 12.86 -15.01 9.57
N PRO A 60 12.17 -16.05 9.06
CA PRO A 60 12.57 -17.42 9.28
C PRO A 60 13.93 -17.72 8.60
N GLU A 61 14.65 -18.68 9.14
CA GLU A 61 15.90 -19.17 8.54
C GLU A 61 15.65 -19.79 7.17
N HIS A 62 16.56 -19.56 6.24
CA HIS A 62 16.52 -20.18 4.92
C HIS A 62 16.65 -21.70 5.02
N ARG A 63 15.82 -22.40 4.25
CA ARG A 63 15.75 -23.87 4.21
C ARG A 63 15.96 -24.38 2.80
N GLN A 64 16.37 -25.64 2.66
CA GLN A 64 16.61 -26.27 1.36
C GLN A 64 15.37 -26.39 0.45
N TRP A 65 14.18 -26.22 1.01
CA TRP A 65 12.88 -26.26 0.29
C TRP A 65 12.25 -24.87 0.16
N ASP A 66 13.01 -23.80 0.36
CA ASP A 66 12.53 -22.45 0.06
C ASP A 66 12.24 -22.35 -1.44
N HIS A 67 11.20 -21.54 -1.76
CA HIS A 67 10.74 -21.41 -3.13
C HIS A 67 11.82 -20.80 -4.02
N VAL A 68 12.18 -21.49 -5.11
CA VAL A 68 13.07 -21.00 -6.15
C VAL A 68 12.24 -20.64 -7.37
N ILE A 69 12.54 -19.49 -7.97
CA ILE A 69 11.93 -19.09 -9.25
C ILE A 69 12.78 -19.68 -10.37
N GLU A 70 12.24 -20.70 -11.04
CA GLU A 70 12.87 -21.32 -12.20
C GLU A 70 12.47 -20.57 -13.47
N LEU A 71 13.47 -20.15 -14.24
CA LEU A 71 13.23 -19.50 -15.53
C LEU A 71 13.10 -20.54 -16.64
N ILE A 72 12.21 -20.30 -17.60
CA ILE A 72 12.05 -21.13 -18.79
C ILE A 72 13.35 -21.08 -19.59
N LEU A 73 13.81 -22.21 -20.06
CA LEU A 73 15.04 -22.33 -20.88
C LEU A 73 14.91 -21.44 -22.11
N GLY A 74 15.91 -20.56 -22.34
CA GLY A 74 15.94 -19.65 -23.47
C GLY A 74 15.21 -18.31 -23.22
N LEU A 75 14.72 -18.06 -22.00
CA LEU A 75 14.17 -16.75 -21.65
C LEU A 75 15.29 -15.72 -21.56
N GLU A 76 15.21 -14.68 -22.40
CA GLU A 76 16.10 -13.54 -22.30
C GLU A 76 15.63 -12.61 -21.16
N PRO A 77 16.52 -12.25 -20.22
CA PRO A 77 16.17 -11.30 -19.15
C PRO A 77 15.76 -9.96 -19.74
N LYS A 78 14.59 -9.44 -19.34
CA LYS A 78 14.10 -8.12 -19.74
C LYS A 78 13.94 -7.23 -18.53
N SER A 79 14.38 -5.98 -18.65
CA SER A 79 14.07 -4.92 -17.70
C SER A 79 12.90 -4.10 -18.24
N SER A 80 11.85 -3.99 -17.47
CA SER A 80 10.68 -3.18 -17.83
C SER A 80 10.94 -1.69 -17.62
N LYS A 81 10.17 -0.84 -18.32
CA LYS A 81 10.26 0.62 -18.13
C LYS A 81 9.74 1.00 -16.76
N VAL A 82 10.47 1.90 -16.10
CA VAL A 82 10.05 2.47 -14.80
C VAL A 82 8.89 3.43 -15.02
N TYR A 83 7.85 3.33 -14.18
CA TYR A 83 6.76 4.31 -14.17
C TYR A 83 7.20 5.61 -13.48
N PRO A 84 6.82 6.79 -14.01
CA PRO A 84 7.08 8.04 -13.33
C PRO A 84 6.26 8.12 -12.05
N LEU A 85 6.92 8.45 -10.94
CA LEU A 85 6.30 8.61 -9.64
C LEU A 85 6.15 10.10 -9.30
N SER A 86 5.05 10.45 -8.65
CA SER A 86 4.87 11.77 -8.05
C SER A 86 5.79 11.94 -6.84
N PRO A 87 6.09 13.19 -6.39
CA PRO A 87 6.91 13.42 -5.21
C PRO A 87 6.39 12.77 -3.92
N VAL A 88 5.07 12.57 -3.82
CA VAL A 88 4.43 11.90 -2.67
C VAL A 88 4.68 10.39 -2.73
N GLU A 89 4.50 9.79 -3.91
CA GLU A 89 4.76 8.36 -4.14
C GLU A 89 6.24 8.03 -3.96
N GLN A 90 7.14 8.94 -4.39
CA GLN A 90 8.58 8.76 -4.19
C GLN A 90 8.93 8.69 -2.70
N LYS A 91 8.39 9.58 -1.87
CA LYS A 91 8.61 9.53 -0.42
C LYS A 91 8.09 8.25 0.22
N GLU A 92 6.94 7.77 -0.25
CA GLU A 92 6.37 6.51 0.24
C GLU A 92 7.23 5.32 -0.16
N LEU A 93 7.77 5.33 -1.39
CA LEU A 93 8.72 4.33 -1.86
C LEU A 93 10.01 4.34 -1.03
N ASP A 94 10.58 5.52 -0.76
CA ASP A 94 11.80 5.66 0.03
C ASP A 94 11.59 5.09 1.45
N SER A 95 10.46 5.42 2.09
CA SER A 95 10.10 4.88 3.41
C SER A 95 9.92 3.36 3.39
N PHE A 96 9.28 2.82 2.35
CA PHE A 96 9.10 1.39 2.16
C PHE A 96 10.44 0.68 1.99
N LEU A 97 11.33 1.22 1.17
CA LEU A 97 12.66 0.64 0.93
C LEU A 97 13.51 0.66 2.22
N GLU A 98 13.52 1.78 2.94
CA GLU A 98 14.26 1.91 4.19
C GLU A 98 13.80 0.89 5.24
N GLU A 99 12.49 0.76 5.46
CA GLU A 99 11.94 -0.21 6.41
C GLU A 99 12.30 -1.65 6.02
N ASN A 100 12.12 -2.03 4.76
CA ASN A 100 12.32 -3.41 4.32
C ASN A 100 13.81 -3.78 4.19
N LEU A 101 14.69 -2.83 3.87
CA LEU A 101 16.14 -3.03 3.94
C LEU A 101 16.62 -3.21 5.39
N ARG A 102 16.11 -2.39 6.31
CA ARG A 102 16.44 -2.46 7.75
C ARG A 102 16.02 -3.81 8.37
N THR A 103 14.85 -4.31 7.98
CA THR A 103 14.33 -5.61 8.47
C THR A 103 14.90 -6.81 7.72
N GLY A 104 15.69 -6.61 6.67
CA GLY A 104 16.26 -7.70 5.87
C GLY A 104 15.27 -8.39 4.93
N ARG A 105 14.03 -7.87 4.79
CA ARG A 105 13.02 -8.44 3.88
C ARG A 105 13.39 -8.28 2.42
N ILE A 106 14.13 -7.24 2.09
CA ILE A 106 14.71 -7.02 0.78
C ILE A 106 16.20 -6.74 0.91
N HIS A 107 16.94 -7.02 -0.16
CA HIS A 107 18.36 -6.70 -0.28
C HIS A 107 18.65 -6.14 -1.68
N PRO A 108 19.77 -5.42 -1.88
CA PRO A 108 20.14 -4.92 -3.19
C PRO A 108 20.30 -6.07 -4.18
N SER A 109 19.59 -6.02 -5.30
CA SER A 109 19.61 -7.06 -6.33
C SER A 109 20.68 -6.78 -7.37
N LYS A 110 21.29 -7.86 -7.88
CA LYS A 110 22.16 -7.87 -9.07
C LYS A 110 21.46 -8.53 -10.27
N SER A 111 20.14 -8.77 -10.18
CA SER A 111 19.38 -9.39 -11.26
C SER A 111 19.35 -8.49 -12.50
N PRO A 112 19.54 -9.04 -13.70
CA PRO A 112 19.34 -8.31 -14.96
C PRO A 112 17.86 -8.07 -15.26
N MET A 113 16.96 -8.69 -14.50
CA MET A 113 15.50 -8.52 -14.62
C MET A 113 15.00 -7.59 -13.52
N ALA A 114 14.13 -6.66 -13.89
CA ALA A 114 13.47 -5.78 -12.94
C ALA A 114 12.00 -5.59 -13.36
N ALA A 115 11.09 -5.72 -12.40
CA ALA A 115 9.69 -5.38 -12.56
C ALA A 115 9.44 -3.95 -12.06
N PRO A 116 8.63 -3.14 -12.77
CA PRO A 116 8.31 -1.79 -12.33
C PRO A 116 7.34 -1.82 -11.15
N VAL A 117 7.32 -0.73 -10.41
CA VAL A 117 6.37 -0.52 -9.32
C VAL A 117 5.52 0.72 -9.59
N PHE A 118 4.30 0.71 -9.08
CA PHE A 118 3.39 1.85 -9.11
C PHE A 118 2.56 1.87 -7.82
N PHE A 119 1.86 2.98 -7.58
CA PHE A 119 1.04 3.12 -6.38
C PHE A 119 -0.45 3.17 -6.72
N ILE A 120 -1.23 2.47 -5.89
CA ILE A 120 -2.70 2.53 -5.93
C ILE A 120 -3.17 3.24 -4.67
N LYS A 121 -4.08 4.20 -4.85
CA LYS A 121 -4.71 4.91 -3.75
C LYS A 121 -5.86 4.07 -3.18
N LYS A 122 -5.78 3.74 -1.90
CA LYS A 122 -6.84 3.03 -1.18
C LYS A 122 -8.02 3.95 -0.86
N LYS A 123 -9.13 3.38 -0.45
CA LYS A 123 -10.35 4.12 -0.06
C LYS A 123 -10.13 5.06 1.13
N ASP A 124 -9.20 4.75 2.01
CA ASP A 124 -8.81 5.57 3.17
C ASP A 124 -7.79 6.68 2.83
N GLY A 125 -7.39 6.76 1.55
CA GLY A 125 -6.44 7.75 1.04
C GLY A 125 -4.98 7.34 1.16
N SER A 126 -4.66 6.20 1.80
CA SER A 126 -3.29 5.67 1.87
C SER A 126 -2.84 5.13 0.52
N LEU A 127 -1.54 5.11 0.29
CA LEU A 127 -0.93 4.53 -0.91
C LEU A 127 -0.58 3.06 -0.67
N GLN A 128 -0.77 2.25 -1.68
CA GLN A 128 -0.34 0.86 -1.70
C GLN A 128 0.63 0.67 -2.87
N LEU A 129 1.83 0.23 -2.57
CA LEU A 129 2.82 -0.18 -3.56
C LEU A 129 2.35 -1.48 -4.22
N VAL A 130 2.40 -1.51 -5.54
CA VAL A 130 2.08 -2.68 -6.37
C VAL A 130 3.24 -2.92 -7.32
N GLN A 131 3.65 -4.16 -7.45
CA GLN A 131 4.67 -4.60 -8.39
C GLN A 131 3.99 -5.17 -9.63
N ASP A 132 4.44 -4.76 -10.81
CA ASP A 132 3.90 -5.17 -12.10
C ASP A 132 4.83 -6.25 -12.69
N TYR A 133 4.35 -7.51 -12.71
CA TYR A 133 5.09 -8.67 -13.18
C TYR A 133 4.82 -9.00 -14.65
#